data_2bdd5590afa4d2ec2bfdcebc755c4f0f
#
_entry.id   2bdd5590afa4d2ec2bfdcebc755c4f0f
#
_cell.length_a   1.000
_cell.length_b   1.000
_cell.length_c   1.000
_cell.angle_alpha   90.00
_cell.angle_beta   90.00
_cell.angle_gamma   90.00
#
_symmetry.space_group_name_H-M   'P 1'
#
loop_
_entity.id
_entity.type
_entity.pdbx_description
1 polymer ?
#
loop_
_entity_poly.entity_id
_entity_poly.type
_entity_poly.pdbx_seq_one_letter_code
_entity_poly.pdbx_strand_id
1 'polypeptide(L)'
;IQFAEKPIRAGYFDEDIFQQKARQLLVLKTGIAGMQFHVNIESKEGKALLDSLTPGTELMLYRDVDNEHDQWAISVYTKDDRELGYITRFKNETIARLMDYGKKFTAIVDEAPPAPKDSTERRRTRAGTENYAVPFSVYMED
;
A
#
# COMPACT_ATOMS: atom_id res chain seq x y z
N ILE A 1 -24.25 4.90 -25.49
CA ILE A 1 -23.37 4.92 -25.62
C ILE A 1 -23.09 4.77 -25.34
N GLN A 2 -23.50 4.79 -25.18
CA GLN A 2 -22.69 4.69 -25.09
C GLN A 2 -22.16 5.08 -24.79
N PHE A 3 -22.52 5.27 -24.73
CA PHE A 3 -21.60 5.53 -24.75
C PHE A 3 -21.37 5.37 -24.78
N ALA A 4 -22.06 5.32 -24.85
CA ALA A 4 -21.46 5.09 -25.11
C ALA A 4 -21.23 4.54 -25.23
N GLU A 5 -21.68 4.54 -25.48
CA GLU A 5 -21.20 4.03 -25.83
C GLU A 5 -20.60 3.76 -26.05
N LYS A 6 -20.60 3.75 -26.26
CA LYS A 6 -19.67 3.51 -26.72
C LYS A 6 -19.06 3.98 -27.02
N PRO A 7 -18.81 4.34 -26.94
CA PRO A 7 -17.98 4.56 -27.48
C PRO A 7 -17.22 4.54 -27.84
N ILE A 8 -16.68 4.52 -28.04
CA ILE A 8 -15.89 4.40 -28.64
C ILE A 8 -15.53 3.45 -29.07
N ARG A 9 -15.59 2.84 -29.47
CA ARG A 9 -15.13 1.93 -29.81
C ARG A 9 -14.66 1.77 -30.74
N ALA A 10 -14.26 1.43 -30.86
CA ALA A 10 -13.82 1.28 -31.96
C ALA A 10 -12.91 0.19 -32.02
N GLY A 11 -12.83 -0.53 -32.65
CA GLY A 11 -12.24 -1.68 -32.71
C GLY A 11 -10.86 -1.86 -32.36
N TYR A 12 -10.10 -0.97 -32.51
CA TYR A 12 -8.79 -1.11 -32.13
C TYR A 12 -8.67 -1.20 -30.70
N PHE A 13 -9.74 -1.20 -30.04
CA PHE A 13 -9.74 -1.22 -28.65
C PHE A 13 -9.51 -2.60 -28.14
N ASP A 14 -8.48 -2.80 -27.33
CA ASP A 14 -8.24 -4.08 -26.71
C ASP A 14 -9.09 -4.15 -25.46
N GLU A 15 -10.18 -4.87 -25.56
CA GLU A 15 -11.13 -4.92 -24.49
C GLU A 15 -10.57 -5.51 -23.23
N ASP A 16 -9.71 -6.52 -23.32
CA ASP A 16 -9.16 -7.12 -22.14
C ASP A 16 -8.27 -6.16 -21.37
N ILE A 17 -7.44 -5.43 -22.08
CA ILE A 17 -6.58 -4.47 -21.42
C ILE A 17 -7.40 -3.34 -20.81
N PHE A 18 -8.41 -2.89 -21.53
CA PHE A 18 -9.26 -1.84 -21.03
C PHE A 18 -9.98 -2.29 -19.76
N GLN A 19 -10.51 -3.51 -19.77
CA GLN A 19 -11.24 -4.03 -18.64
C GLN A 19 -10.33 -4.11 -17.41
N GLN A 20 -9.11 -4.57 -17.60
CA GLN A 20 -8.19 -4.66 -16.49
C GLN A 20 -7.88 -3.28 -15.90
N LYS A 21 -7.63 -2.32 -16.76
CA LYS A 21 -7.30 -0.99 -16.29
C LYS A 21 -8.48 -0.26 -15.68
N ALA A 22 -9.66 -0.52 -16.20
CA ALA A 22 -10.85 0.14 -15.70
C ALA A 22 -11.31 -0.43 -14.38
N ARG A 23 -10.87 -1.64 -14.04
CA ARG A 23 -11.31 -2.26 -12.81
C ARG A 23 -10.50 -1.87 -11.60
N GLN A 24 -9.42 -1.16 -11.81
CA GLN A 24 -8.58 -0.74 -10.71
C GLN A 24 -8.35 0.74 -10.79
N LEU A 25 -8.69 1.43 -9.74
CA LEU A 25 -8.53 2.86 -9.68
C LEU A 25 -7.49 3.17 -8.61
N LEU A 26 -6.46 3.89 -8.99
CA LEU A 26 -5.45 4.31 -8.02
C LEU A 26 -6.09 5.30 -7.06
N VAL A 27 -6.10 4.99 -5.79
CA VAL A 27 -6.72 5.85 -4.78
C VAL A 27 -5.74 6.45 -3.80
N LEU A 28 -4.55 5.88 -3.67
CA LEU A 28 -3.60 6.40 -2.69
C LEU A 28 -2.19 5.95 -3.03
N LYS A 29 -1.23 6.87 -2.89
CA LYS A 29 0.18 6.53 -2.90
C LYS A 29 0.74 7.06 -1.61
N THR A 30 1.41 6.21 -0.85
CA THR A 30 1.93 6.62 0.45
C THR A 30 3.01 5.63 0.89
N GLY A 31 3.62 5.87 2.01
CA GLY A 31 4.56 4.92 2.60
C GLY A 31 3.87 4.13 3.69
N ILE A 32 4.38 2.93 3.97
CA ILE A 32 3.85 2.12 5.05
C ILE A 32 4.20 2.80 6.36
N ALA A 33 3.18 3.11 7.17
CA ALA A 33 3.39 3.79 8.44
C ALA A 33 3.65 2.78 9.55
N GLY A 34 4.49 3.16 10.49
CA GLY A 34 4.69 2.36 11.69
C GLY A 34 5.50 1.09 11.52
N MET A 35 6.23 0.95 10.43
CA MET A 35 7.01 -0.27 10.21
C MET A 35 8.00 -0.53 11.34
N GLN A 36 8.52 0.51 11.94
CA GLN A 36 9.51 0.34 13.00
C GLN A 36 8.95 -0.39 14.22
N PHE A 37 7.63 -0.44 14.34
CA PHE A 37 7.03 -1.14 15.46
C PHE A 37 6.76 -2.62 15.16
N HIS A 38 6.88 -3.01 13.91
CA HIS A 38 6.57 -4.38 13.51
C HIS A 38 7.74 -5.11 12.88
N VAL A 39 8.70 -4.36 12.33
CA VAL A 39 9.83 -4.95 11.64
C VAL A 39 11.10 -4.42 12.26
N ASN A 40 11.92 -5.32 12.77
CA ASN A 40 13.20 -4.91 13.34
C ASN A 40 14.22 -4.92 12.22
N ILE A 41 14.50 -3.75 11.67
CA ILE A 41 15.40 -3.66 10.52
C ILE A 41 16.86 -3.95 10.88
N GLU A 42 17.13 -4.06 12.17
CA GLU A 42 18.48 -4.41 12.57
C GLU A 42 18.67 -5.92 12.59
N SER A 43 17.61 -6.67 12.62
CA SER A 43 17.72 -8.11 12.67
C SER A 43 17.91 -8.68 11.28
N LYS A 44 18.41 -9.90 11.22
CA LYS A 44 18.60 -10.58 9.96
C LYS A 44 17.25 -10.81 9.26
N GLU A 45 16.26 -11.21 10.05
CA GLU A 45 14.93 -11.44 9.51
C GLU A 45 14.29 -10.16 9.02
N GLY A 46 14.47 -9.06 9.76
CA GLY A 46 13.89 -7.80 9.34
C GLY A 46 14.53 -7.27 8.08
N LYS A 47 15.85 -7.45 7.95
CA LYS A 47 16.52 -7.03 6.72
C LYS A 47 16.07 -7.87 5.53
N ALA A 48 15.93 -9.17 5.74
CA ALA A 48 15.47 -10.05 4.67
C ALA A 48 14.05 -9.68 4.24
N LEU A 49 13.20 -9.37 5.20
CA LEU A 49 11.85 -8.96 4.91
C LEU A 49 11.84 -7.66 4.10
N LEU A 50 12.62 -6.69 4.53
CA LEU A 50 12.69 -5.42 3.83
C LEU A 50 13.20 -5.62 2.40
N ASP A 51 14.21 -6.46 2.24
CA ASP A 51 14.75 -6.74 0.91
C ASP A 51 13.76 -7.43 0.00
N SER A 52 12.79 -8.13 0.56
CA SER A 52 11.78 -8.82 -0.23
C SER A 52 10.71 -7.88 -0.78
N LEU A 53 10.66 -6.64 -0.28
CA LEU A 53 9.62 -5.69 -0.71
C LEU A 53 10.11 -4.93 -1.95
N THR A 54 10.21 -5.64 -3.04
CA THR A 54 10.67 -5.05 -4.30
C THR A 54 9.48 -4.46 -5.06
N PRO A 55 9.73 -3.58 -6.02
CA PRO A 55 8.64 -2.98 -6.78
C PRO A 55 7.76 -4.06 -7.41
N GLY A 56 6.47 -3.88 -7.31
CA GLY A 56 5.51 -4.85 -7.82
C GLY A 56 5.07 -5.89 -6.82
N THR A 57 5.70 -5.93 -5.64
CA THR A 57 5.31 -6.89 -4.60
C THR A 57 3.90 -6.55 -4.11
N GLU A 58 3.03 -7.56 -4.08
CA GLU A 58 1.67 -7.37 -3.59
C GLU A 58 1.62 -7.37 -2.08
N LEU A 59 0.80 -6.50 -1.55
CA LEU A 59 0.57 -6.40 -0.11
C LEU A 59 -0.90 -6.64 0.17
N MET A 60 -1.20 -7.03 1.39
CA MET A 60 -2.57 -7.29 1.81
C MET A 60 -3.00 -6.22 2.80
N LEU A 61 -4.22 -5.76 2.66
CA LEU A 61 -4.78 -4.74 3.54
C LEU A 61 -5.92 -5.33 4.34
N TYR A 62 -5.90 -5.11 5.65
CA TYR A 62 -6.94 -5.59 6.52
C TYR A 62 -7.42 -4.49 7.45
N ARG A 63 -8.73 -4.39 7.61
CA ARG A 63 -9.28 -3.46 8.58
C ARG A 63 -8.94 -3.95 9.98
N ASP A 64 -8.40 -3.07 10.79
CA ASP A 64 -8.11 -3.38 12.18
C ASP A 64 -9.23 -2.74 13.02
N VAL A 65 -10.37 -3.39 13.03
CA VAL A 65 -11.57 -2.82 13.62
C VAL A 65 -11.52 -2.70 15.13
N ASP A 66 -10.62 -3.42 15.76
CA ASP A 66 -10.49 -3.37 17.22
C ASP A 66 -9.40 -2.43 17.69
N ASN A 67 -8.86 -1.63 16.81
CA ASN A 67 -7.79 -0.73 17.17
C ASN A 67 -8.29 0.36 18.11
N GLU A 68 -7.70 0.45 19.29
CA GLU A 68 -8.16 1.40 20.29
C GLU A 68 -7.74 2.84 20.01
N HIS A 69 -6.75 3.01 19.16
CA HIS A 69 -6.22 4.34 18.90
C HIS A 69 -6.72 4.95 17.60
N ASP A 70 -7.25 4.15 16.71
CA ASP A 70 -7.66 4.64 15.40
C ASP A 70 -8.79 3.77 14.86
N GLN A 71 -9.99 4.30 14.88
CA GLN A 71 -11.16 3.56 14.42
C GLN A 71 -11.11 3.22 12.93
N TRP A 72 -10.24 3.91 12.18
CA TRP A 72 -10.15 3.67 10.74
C TRP A 72 -8.86 2.92 10.37
N ALA A 73 -8.26 2.25 11.32
CA ALA A 73 -6.97 1.60 11.10
C ALA A 73 -7.06 0.52 10.02
N ILE A 74 -6.07 0.52 9.15
CA ILE A 74 -5.94 -0.48 8.10
C ILE A 74 -4.52 -1.02 8.20
N SER A 75 -4.39 -2.30 8.47
CA SER A 75 -3.09 -2.95 8.59
C SER A 75 -2.57 -3.41 7.25
N VAL A 76 -1.27 -3.32 7.06
CA VAL A 76 -0.60 -3.74 5.84
C VAL A 76 0.24 -4.97 6.14
N TYR A 77 -0.01 -6.04 5.40
CA TYR A 77 0.67 -7.33 5.58
C TYR A 77 1.30 -7.78 4.29
N THR A 78 2.29 -8.64 4.40
CA THR A 78 2.80 -9.34 3.23
C THR A 78 1.82 -10.44 2.84
N LYS A 79 1.98 -10.98 1.64
CA LYS A 79 1.13 -12.08 1.21
C LYS A 79 1.32 -13.33 2.05
N ASP A 80 2.49 -13.50 2.66
CA ASP A 80 2.71 -14.64 3.55
C ASP A 80 2.41 -14.27 5.00
N ASP A 81 1.57 -13.26 5.17
CA ASP A 81 0.92 -12.99 6.45
C ASP A 81 1.81 -12.39 7.54
N ARG A 82 2.78 -11.62 7.18
CA ARG A 82 3.60 -10.91 8.16
C ARG A 82 3.19 -9.44 8.20
N GLU A 83 2.95 -8.94 9.39
CA GLU A 83 2.51 -7.56 9.54
C GLU A 83 3.65 -6.59 9.28
N LEU A 84 3.41 -5.59 8.46
CA LEU A 84 4.40 -4.59 8.14
C LEU A 84 4.13 -3.25 8.82
N GLY A 85 2.89 -2.87 8.91
CA GLY A 85 2.53 -1.58 9.47
C GLY A 85 1.11 -1.22 9.10
N TYR A 86 0.90 0.05 8.81
CA TYR A 86 -0.45 0.57 8.58
C TYR A 86 -0.48 1.57 7.43
N ILE A 87 -1.66 1.80 6.90
CA ILE A 87 -1.90 3.00 6.08
C ILE A 87 -1.95 4.16 7.08
N THR A 88 -1.29 5.25 6.77
CA THR A 88 -1.22 6.38 7.69
C THR A 88 -2.61 6.83 8.11
N ARG A 89 -2.76 7.13 9.38
CA ARG A 89 -4.05 7.55 9.92
C ARG A 89 -4.53 8.86 9.31
N PHE A 90 -3.67 9.58 8.64
CA PHE A 90 -4.08 10.83 8.01
C PHE A 90 -4.76 10.61 6.66
N LYS A 91 -4.73 9.40 6.15
CA LYS A 91 -5.28 9.12 4.81
C LYS A 91 -6.10 7.84 4.74
N ASN A 92 -6.44 7.27 5.87
CA ASN A 92 -7.07 5.95 5.88
C ASN A 92 -8.60 5.95 5.93
N GLU A 93 -9.21 7.01 6.40
CA GLU A 93 -10.65 6.98 6.68
C GLU A 93 -11.51 6.62 5.46
N THR A 94 -11.27 7.28 4.36
CA THR A 94 -12.08 7.03 3.16
C THR A 94 -11.96 5.58 2.71
N ILE A 95 -10.72 5.07 2.69
CA ILE A 95 -10.49 3.70 2.28
C ILE A 95 -11.13 2.73 3.26
N ALA A 96 -10.98 3.01 4.57
CA ALA A 96 -11.55 2.15 5.59
C ALA A 96 -13.07 2.09 5.48
N ARG A 97 -13.71 3.23 5.25
CA ARG A 97 -15.16 3.25 5.09
C ARG A 97 -15.59 2.47 3.86
N LEU A 98 -14.87 2.59 2.77
CA LEU A 98 -15.19 1.83 1.56
C LEU A 98 -14.98 0.34 1.77
N MET A 99 -13.94 -0.03 2.50
CA MET A 99 -13.72 -1.43 2.83
C MET A 99 -14.89 -1.97 3.66
N ASP A 100 -15.35 -1.17 4.60
CA ASP A 100 -16.47 -1.57 5.46
C ASP A 100 -17.77 -1.74 4.65
N TYR A 101 -17.87 -1.06 3.52
CA TYR A 101 -19.01 -1.24 2.64
C TYR A 101 -18.81 -2.36 1.63
N GLY A 102 -17.69 -3.05 1.70
CA GLY A 102 -17.48 -4.21 0.85
C GLY A 102 -16.61 -3.98 -0.38
N LYS A 103 -16.05 -2.79 -0.52
CA LYS A 103 -15.15 -2.56 -1.64
C LYS A 103 -13.83 -3.26 -1.38
N LYS A 104 -13.24 -3.77 -2.46
CA LYS A 104 -11.98 -4.49 -2.37
C LYS A 104 -10.84 -3.61 -2.87
N PHE A 105 -9.70 -3.79 -2.25
CA PHE A 105 -8.53 -3.00 -2.58
C PHE A 105 -7.33 -3.91 -2.77
N THR A 106 -6.42 -3.50 -3.62
CA THR A 106 -5.13 -4.17 -3.75
C THR A 106 -4.04 -3.15 -3.46
N ALA A 107 -2.90 -3.63 -3.04
CA ALA A 107 -1.78 -2.76 -2.72
C ALA A 107 -0.52 -3.34 -3.32
N ILE A 108 0.33 -2.48 -3.84
CA ILE A 108 1.54 -2.91 -4.54
C ILE A 108 2.68 -1.98 -4.18
N VAL A 109 3.82 -2.56 -3.87
CA VAL A 109 5.02 -1.78 -3.58
C VAL A 109 5.47 -1.02 -4.83
N ASP A 110 5.69 0.28 -4.69
CA ASP A 110 6.09 1.12 -5.83
C ASP A 110 7.58 1.05 -6.09
N GLU A 111 8.36 1.20 -5.05
CA GLU A 111 9.79 1.19 -5.20
C GLU A 111 10.41 0.64 -3.97
N ALA A 112 11.53 -0.02 -4.11
CA ALA A 112 12.24 -0.51 -2.94
C ALA A 112 12.70 0.68 -2.12
N PRO A 113 12.64 0.59 -0.82
CA PRO A 113 13.09 1.70 0.01
C PRO A 113 14.59 1.88 -0.15
N PRO A 114 15.05 3.11 -0.23
CA PRO A 114 16.47 3.32 -0.32
C PRO A 114 17.10 2.98 1.01
N ALA A 115 18.24 2.34 0.98
CA ALA A 115 18.97 2.11 2.21
C ALA A 115 19.52 3.44 2.68
N PRO A 116 19.58 3.68 3.99
CA PRO A 116 20.19 4.90 4.49
C PRO A 116 21.64 4.95 4.09
N LYS A 117 22.07 6.05 3.57
CA LYS A 117 23.43 6.15 3.08
C LYS A 117 24.42 6.38 4.18
N ASP A 118 24.06 7.09 5.18
CA ASP A 118 24.93 7.34 6.29
C ASP A 118 24.13 7.74 7.50
N SER A 119 24.81 7.87 8.62
CA SER A 119 24.14 8.18 9.86
C SER A 119 23.55 9.58 9.88
N THR A 120 24.10 10.48 9.13
CA THR A 120 23.55 11.83 9.07
C THR A 120 22.16 11.81 8.45
N GLU A 121 22.03 11.05 7.40
CA GLU A 121 20.76 10.94 6.75
C GLU A 121 19.75 10.27 7.66
N ARG A 122 20.19 9.27 8.39
CA ARG A 122 19.31 8.60 9.31
C ARG A 122 18.86 9.53 10.40
N ARG A 123 19.71 10.42 10.85
CA ARG A 123 19.34 11.31 11.90
C ARG A 123 18.33 12.34 11.51
N ARG A 124 18.10 12.54 10.25
CA ARG A 124 17.11 13.49 9.84
C ARG A 124 15.73 12.99 10.11
N THR A 125 15.57 11.70 10.27
CA THR A 125 14.24 11.20 10.56
C THR A 125 14.06 11.35 12.04
N ARG A 126 12.84 11.59 12.51
CA ARG A 126 12.66 11.89 13.77
C ARG A 126 12.62 10.85 14.66
N ALA A 127 13.14 11.01 15.67
CA ALA A 127 12.97 10.17 16.80
C ALA A 127 12.99 8.71 16.51
N GLY A 128 13.97 8.27 15.90
CA GLY A 128 14.11 6.88 15.70
C GLY A 128 13.23 6.24 14.70
N THR A 129 12.57 7.04 13.94
CA THR A 129 11.73 6.43 13.01
C THR A 129 12.32 6.45 11.71
N GLU A 130 13.37 6.11 11.60
CA GLU A 130 13.90 6.16 10.44
C GLU A 130 13.47 5.34 9.62
N ASN A 131 13.06 5.40 8.90
CA ASN A 131 12.61 5.04 8.23
C ASN A 131 12.64 4.68 7.08
N TYR A 132 12.41 4.00 6.75
CA TYR A 132 12.34 3.12 5.75
C TYR A 132 10.95 3.01 5.30
N ALA A 133 10.28 4.10 5.13
CA ALA A 133 8.91 4.06 4.65
C ALA A 133 8.92 3.44 3.28
N VAL A 134 8.39 2.28 3.15
CA VAL A 134 8.28 1.58 1.87
C VAL A 134 7.11 2.20 1.11
N PRO A 135 7.36 2.80 -0.05
CA PRO A 135 6.26 3.44 -0.80
C PRO A 135 5.41 2.38 -1.48
N PHE A 136 4.12 2.58 -1.43
CA PHE A 136 3.21 1.65 -2.07
C PHE A 136 1.98 2.38 -2.58
N SER A 137 1.28 1.74 -3.50
CA SER A 137 0.08 2.27 -4.10
C SER A 137 -1.09 1.40 -3.75
N VAL A 138 -2.23 2.02 -3.50
CA VAL A 138 -3.46 1.32 -3.19
C VAL A 138 -4.44 1.56 -4.32
N TYR A 139 -5.03 0.48 -4.82
CA TYR A 139 -6.00 0.53 -5.90
C TYR A 139 -7.31 -0.02 -5.43
N MET A 140 -8.39 0.64 -5.80
CA MET A 140 -9.71 0.14 -5.52
C MET A 140 -10.17 -0.66 -6.72
N GLU A 141 -10.70 -1.86 -6.44
CA GLU A 141 -11.26 -2.68 -7.50
C GLU A 141 -12.68 -2.23 -7.77
N ASP A 142 -13.03 -2.28 -9.01
CA ASP A 142 -14.36 -1.88 -9.39
C ASP A 142 -15.39 -2.95 -9.09
#